data_dfedf55bd252a9cdcf7652c3ca2da666
#
_entry.id   dfedf55bd252a9cdcf7652c3ca2da666
#
_cell.length_a   1.000
_cell.length_b   1.000
_cell.length_c   1.000
_cell.angle_alpha   90.00
_cell.angle_beta   90.00
_cell.angle_gamma   90.00
#
_symmetry.space_group_name_H-M   'P 1'
#
loop_
_entity.id
_entity.type
_entity.pdbx_description
1 polymer ?
#
loop_
_entity_poly.entity_id
_entity_poly.type
_entity_poly.pdbx_seq_one_letter_code
_entity_poly.pdbx_strand_id
1 'polypeptide(L)'
;MIIRTEHLVKTYKQKGGDRKRVVNDVSVSLTQGEVVGLLGPNGAGKTTTFYMVVGLVRPDEGRVFLDDEDITRLPMYKRARRGIGYLAQESSVFRRLSVADNIKLVMEQNGFSSAQIKARTQVLTEELHLEKFLDKPGGVLSGGERRRAEIARALSTEPAFILLDEPFTGIDPVTIEELQGIIRNLASRGIGILITDHNVDATLSITDRNYILVDAQIIAEGPEQDIRENERVRKFYLGEGYRREGLRGEVPSSASD
;
A
#
# COMPACT_ATOMS: atom_id res chain seq x y z
N MET A 1 -15.50 2.30 9.14
CA MET A 1 -15.43 3.08 7.89
C MET A 1 -15.00 2.18 6.73
N ILE A 2 -15.42 2.53 5.51
CA ILE A 2 -15.05 1.81 4.28
C ILE A 2 -14.67 2.81 3.18
N ILE A 3 -13.59 2.53 2.45
CA ILE A 3 -13.31 3.13 1.15
C ILE A 3 -13.85 2.18 0.08
N ARG A 4 -14.61 2.69 -0.89
CA ARG A 4 -15.05 1.90 -2.04
C ARG A 4 -14.95 2.71 -3.32
N THR A 5 -14.67 2.02 -4.40
CA THR A 5 -14.70 2.60 -5.74
C THR A 5 -15.75 1.88 -6.57
N GLU A 6 -16.38 2.60 -7.48
CA GLU A 6 -17.41 2.08 -8.36
C GLU A 6 -17.06 2.41 -9.80
N HIS A 7 -16.86 1.36 -10.61
CA HIS A 7 -16.72 1.45 -12.07
C HIS A 7 -15.68 2.48 -12.55
N LEU A 8 -14.50 2.52 -11.89
CA LEU A 8 -13.46 3.48 -12.25
C LEU A 8 -12.94 3.24 -13.66
N VAL A 9 -12.86 4.33 -14.43
CA VAL A 9 -12.29 4.35 -15.79
C VAL A 9 -11.26 5.47 -15.87
N LYS A 10 -10.11 5.17 -16.50
CA LYS A 10 -9.08 6.15 -16.80
C LYS A 10 -8.42 5.90 -18.14
N THR A 11 -8.34 6.94 -18.96
CA THR A 11 -7.73 6.92 -20.29
C THR A 11 -6.70 8.03 -20.41
N TYR A 12 -5.51 7.71 -20.91
CA TYR A 12 -4.47 8.69 -21.22
C TYR A 12 -4.25 8.80 -22.73
N LYS A 13 -3.91 10.01 -23.19
CA LYS A 13 -3.43 10.23 -24.55
C LYS A 13 -1.98 9.78 -24.65
N GLN A 14 -1.65 8.97 -25.66
CA GLN A 14 -0.29 8.58 -25.97
C GLN A 14 0.39 9.57 -26.94
N LYS A 15 1.73 9.51 -27.00
CA LYS A 15 2.47 10.20 -28.06
C LYS A 15 2.06 9.59 -29.40
N GLY A 16 1.41 10.37 -30.25
CA GLY A 16 0.85 9.90 -31.54
C GLY A 16 -0.65 10.11 -31.66
N GLY A 17 -1.33 10.53 -30.57
CA GLY A 17 -2.77 10.87 -30.60
C GLY A 17 -3.71 9.75 -30.16
N ASP A 18 -3.24 8.52 -30.13
CA ASP A 18 -4.01 7.37 -29.65
C ASP A 18 -4.37 7.49 -28.17
N ARG A 19 -5.48 6.89 -27.80
CA ARG A 19 -5.94 6.86 -26.40
C ARG A 19 -5.75 5.43 -25.85
N LYS A 20 -5.05 5.33 -24.71
CA LYS A 20 -4.91 4.07 -23.98
C LYS A 20 -5.77 4.12 -22.72
N ARG A 21 -6.75 3.22 -22.61
CA ARG A 21 -7.48 3.00 -21.37
C ARG A 21 -6.60 2.17 -20.43
N VAL A 22 -6.22 2.76 -19.30
CA VAL A 22 -5.29 2.16 -18.33
C VAL A 22 -6.02 1.63 -17.08
N VAL A 23 -7.27 2.03 -16.88
CA VAL A 23 -8.21 1.48 -15.90
C VAL A 23 -9.56 1.39 -16.58
N ASN A 24 -10.21 0.23 -16.52
CA ASN A 24 -11.43 -0.07 -17.22
C ASN A 24 -12.39 -0.85 -16.32
N ASP A 25 -13.40 -0.17 -15.80
CA ASP A 25 -14.43 -0.77 -14.95
C ASP A 25 -13.88 -1.42 -13.66
N VAL A 26 -13.02 -0.68 -12.94
CA VAL A 26 -12.39 -1.18 -11.71
C VAL A 26 -13.17 -0.74 -10.49
N SER A 27 -13.65 -1.72 -9.73
CA SER A 27 -14.32 -1.52 -8.44
C SER A 27 -13.54 -2.27 -7.36
N VAL A 28 -13.09 -1.55 -6.32
CA VAL A 28 -12.37 -2.11 -5.17
C VAL A 28 -12.94 -1.54 -3.87
N SER A 29 -12.84 -2.30 -2.81
CA SER A 29 -13.23 -1.84 -1.47
C SER A 29 -12.16 -2.16 -0.43
N LEU A 30 -12.13 -1.36 0.64
CA LEU A 30 -11.22 -1.51 1.77
C LEU A 30 -11.95 -1.12 3.05
N THR A 31 -12.05 -2.03 3.98
CA THR A 31 -12.64 -1.79 5.30
C THR A 31 -11.56 -1.47 6.34
N GLN A 32 -11.89 -0.69 7.37
CA GLN A 32 -10.97 -0.49 8.50
C GLN A 32 -10.59 -1.82 9.15
N GLY A 33 -9.30 -1.97 9.47
CA GLY A 33 -8.75 -3.20 10.04
C GLY A 33 -8.46 -4.30 9.02
N GLU A 34 -8.78 -4.10 7.74
CA GLU A 34 -8.50 -5.03 6.65
C GLU A 34 -7.21 -4.66 5.94
N VAL A 35 -6.43 -5.65 5.51
CA VAL A 35 -5.30 -5.49 4.58
C VAL A 35 -5.70 -6.02 3.22
N VAL A 36 -5.80 -5.14 2.23
CA VAL A 36 -6.20 -5.49 0.85
C VAL A 36 -5.03 -5.32 -0.10
N GLY A 37 -4.75 -6.34 -0.89
CA GLY A 37 -3.77 -6.31 -1.98
C GLY A 37 -4.38 -5.86 -3.31
N LEU A 38 -3.70 -4.97 -4.04
CA LEU A 38 -4.00 -4.67 -5.43
C LEU A 38 -2.81 -5.09 -6.29
N LEU A 39 -2.86 -6.27 -6.85
CA LEU A 39 -1.76 -6.94 -7.52
C LEU A 39 -1.98 -7.05 -9.03
N GLY A 40 -0.94 -7.38 -9.77
CA GLY A 40 -0.99 -7.55 -11.23
C GLY A 40 0.31 -7.15 -11.92
N PRO A 41 0.47 -7.45 -13.20
CA PRO A 41 1.68 -7.15 -13.95
C PRO A 41 1.93 -5.64 -14.10
N ASN A 42 3.13 -5.29 -14.59
CA ASN A 42 3.46 -3.91 -14.90
C ASN A 42 2.56 -3.36 -16.00
N GLY A 43 2.06 -2.13 -15.79
CA GLY A 43 1.15 -1.48 -16.72
C GLY A 43 -0.32 -1.94 -16.64
N ALA A 44 -0.67 -2.81 -15.67
CA ALA A 44 -2.05 -3.27 -15.48
C ALA A 44 -3.02 -2.19 -14.97
N GLY A 45 -2.51 -1.05 -14.49
CA GLY A 45 -3.35 0.05 -13.98
C GLY A 45 -3.35 0.24 -12.46
N LYS A 46 -2.56 -0.56 -11.71
CA LYS A 46 -2.48 -0.52 -10.24
C LYS A 46 -2.24 0.89 -9.69
N THR A 47 -1.11 1.49 -10.05
CA THR A 47 -0.72 2.84 -9.59
C THR A 47 -1.75 3.90 -9.97
N THR A 48 -2.35 3.79 -11.17
CA THR A 48 -3.42 4.73 -11.58
C THR A 48 -4.66 4.56 -10.71
N THR A 49 -5.06 3.33 -10.39
CA THR A 49 -6.17 3.04 -9.47
C THR A 49 -5.87 3.61 -8.08
N PHE A 50 -4.68 3.37 -7.55
CA PHE A 50 -4.21 4.00 -6.31
C PHE A 50 -4.33 5.51 -6.33
N TYR A 51 -3.82 6.15 -7.37
CA TYR A 51 -3.86 7.61 -7.52
C TYR A 51 -5.28 8.16 -7.61
N MET A 52 -6.22 7.40 -8.16
CA MET A 52 -7.63 7.77 -8.15
C MET A 52 -8.23 7.67 -6.74
N VAL A 53 -7.86 6.65 -5.95
CA VAL A 53 -8.30 6.51 -4.54
C VAL A 53 -7.69 7.60 -3.66
N VAL A 54 -6.40 7.93 -3.84
CA VAL A 54 -5.71 8.98 -3.07
C VAL A 54 -6.18 10.39 -3.46
N GLY A 55 -6.68 10.57 -4.69
CA GLY A 55 -7.09 11.88 -5.22
C GLY A 55 -6.00 12.67 -5.91
N LEU A 56 -4.92 12.00 -6.35
CA LEU A 56 -3.88 12.55 -7.23
C LEU A 56 -4.32 12.56 -8.68
N VAL A 57 -5.12 11.59 -9.09
CA VAL A 57 -5.69 11.49 -10.43
C VAL A 57 -7.21 11.45 -10.32
N ARG A 58 -7.89 12.20 -11.17
CA ARG A 58 -9.35 12.15 -11.27
C ARG A 58 -9.75 11.05 -12.27
N PRO A 59 -10.68 10.16 -11.92
CA PRO A 59 -11.25 9.22 -12.88
C PRO A 59 -12.00 9.96 -13.99
N ASP A 60 -12.05 9.36 -15.18
CA ASP A 60 -12.85 9.86 -16.30
C ASP A 60 -14.31 9.46 -16.10
N GLU A 61 -14.54 8.23 -15.58
CA GLU A 61 -15.85 7.68 -15.21
C GLU A 61 -15.73 6.94 -13.87
N GLY A 62 -16.86 6.69 -13.21
CA GLY A 62 -16.92 6.03 -11.92
C GLY A 62 -16.76 6.98 -10.74
N ARG A 63 -16.77 6.42 -9.54
CA ARG A 63 -16.77 7.20 -8.29
C ARG A 63 -15.90 6.57 -7.22
N VAL A 64 -15.46 7.41 -6.29
CA VAL A 64 -14.73 7.00 -5.06
C VAL A 64 -15.53 7.49 -3.86
N PHE A 65 -15.79 6.60 -2.91
CA PHE A 65 -16.56 6.90 -1.71
C PHE A 65 -15.74 6.63 -0.45
N LEU A 66 -15.99 7.41 0.57
CA LEU A 66 -15.61 7.14 1.95
C LEU A 66 -16.91 7.02 2.75
N ASP A 67 -17.25 5.81 3.18
CA ASP A 67 -18.60 5.46 3.64
C ASP A 67 -19.64 5.87 2.59
N ASP A 68 -20.56 6.78 2.93
CA ASP A 68 -21.57 7.30 2.01
C ASP A 68 -21.19 8.62 1.33
N GLU A 69 -20.03 9.21 1.69
CA GLU A 69 -19.56 10.47 1.09
C GLU A 69 -18.87 10.21 -0.25
N ASP A 70 -19.38 10.83 -1.32
CA ASP A 70 -18.67 10.87 -2.62
C ASP A 70 -17.47 11.81 -2.56
N ILE A 71 -16.27 11.22 -2.49
CA ILE A 71 -15.00 11.94 -2.45
C ILE A 71 -14.31 12.05 -3.81
N THR A 72 -14.96 11.66 -4.91
CA THR A 72 -14.37 11.58 -6.26
C THR A 72 -13.70 12.88 -6.69
N ARG A 73 -14.29 14.02 -6.36
CA ARG A 73 -13.78 15.34 -6.74
C ARG A 73 -12.88 15.99 -5.69
N LEU A 74 -12.71 15.36 -4.54
CA LEU A 74 -11.86 15.90 -3.48
C LEU A 74 -10.38 15.69 -3.82
N PRO A 75 -9.55 16.74 -3.78
CA PRO A 75 -8.11 16.61 -3.93
C PRO A 75 -7.49 15.87 -2.73
N MET A 76 -6.28 15.33 -2.94
CA MET A 76 -5.54 14.52 -1.97
C MET A 76 -5.53 15.11 -0.54
N TYR A 77 -5.23 16.41 -0.39
CA TYR A 77 -5.14 17.03 0.95
C TYR A 77 -6.48 17.03 1.72
N LYS A 78 -7.62 17.10 0.98
CA LYS A 78 -8.95 17.00 1.60
C LYS A 78 -9.27 15.57 2.00
N ARG A 79 -8.79 14.58 1.24
CA ARG A 79 -8.92 13.15 1.60
C ARG A 79 -8.01 12.79 2.77
N ALA A 80 -6.79 13.35 2.82
CA ALA A 80 -5.89 13.19 3.96
C ALA A 80 -6.52 13.68 5.27
N ARG A 81 -7.21 14.84 5.27
CA ARG A 81 -7.95 15.36 6.44
C ARG A 81 -9.16 14.50 6.83
N ARG A 82 -9.61 13.59 5.97
CA ARG A 82 -10.65 12.59 6.24
C ARG A 82 -10.08 11.25 6.70
N GLY A 83 -8.77 11.20 6.93
CA GLY A 83 -8.11 10.02 7.45
C GLY A 83 -7.62 9.06 6.37
N ILE A 84 -7.36 9.50 5.13
CA ILE A 84 -6.75 8.67 4.07
C ILE A 84 -5.28 9.04 3.94
N GLY A 85 -4.39 8.25 4.56
CA GLY A 85 -2.94 8.37 4.43
C GLY A 85 -2.43 7.75 3.13
N TYR A 86 -1.29 8.24 2.63
CA TYR A 86 -0.63 7.71 1.44
C TYR A 86 0.88 7.67 1.60
N LEU A 87 1.46 6.52 1.28
CA LEU A 87 2.88 6.30 1.22
C LEU A 87 3.29 6.00 -0.22
N ALA A 88 3.99 6.94 -0.85
CA ALA A 88 4.42 6.84 -2.24
C ALA A 88 5.52 5.79 -2.43
N GLN A 89 5.65 5.29 -3.66
CA GLN A 89 6.75 4.42 -4.09
C GLN A 89 8.10 5.14 -3.94
N GLU A 90 8.19 6.39 -4.43
CA GLU A 90 9.39 7.19 -4.29
C GLU A 90 9.53 7.74 -2.87
N SER A 91 10.79 7.79 -2.40
CA SER A 91 11.08 8.32 -1.07
C SER A 91 10.60 9.75 -0.91
N SER A 92 9.74 9.95 0.09
CA SER A 92 9.11 11.23 0.41
C SER A 92 9.67 11.89 1.65
N VAL A 93 10.69 11.29 2.30
CA VAL A 93 11.31 11.86 3.50
C VAL A 93 12.03 13.18 3.19
N PHE A 94 11.85 14.17 4.05
CA PHE A 94 12.64 15.41 3.98
C PHE A 94 14.08 15.14 4.40
N ARG A 95 14.97 14.97 3.42
CA ARG A 95 16.35 14.50 3.61
C ARG A 95 17.19 15.34 4.58
N ARG A 96 16.92 16.64 4.69
CA ARG A 96 17.66 17.58 5.55
C ARG A 96 17.08 17.69 6.95
N LEU A 97 15.86 17.25 7.17
CA LEU A 97 15.22 17.24 8.47
C LEU A 97 15.56 15.95 9.22
N SER A 98 15.60 16.03 10.55
CA SER A 98 15.69 14.84 11.40
C SER A 98 14.46 13.95 11.25
N VAL A 99 14.52 12.70 11.70
CA VAL A 99 13.35 11.82 11.76
C VAL A 99 12.26 12.46 12.61
N ALA A 100 12.63 12.99 13.79
CA ALA A 100 11.69 13.68 14.67
C ALA A 100 11.01 14.87 13.97
N ASP A 101 11.78 15.71 13.25
CA ASP A 101 11.23 16.87 12.54
C ASP A 101 10.35 16.45 11.34
N ASN A 102 10.67 15.35 10.66
CA ASN A 102 9.82 14.79 9.61
C ASN A 102 8.41 14.42 10.13
N ILE A 103 8.34 13.83 11.32
CA ILE A 103 7.08 13.47 11.98
C ILE A 103 6.37 14.72 12.49
N LYS A 104 7.09 15.58 13.21
CA LYS A 104 6.58 16.82 13.82
C LYS A 104 5.95 17.76 12.80
N LEU A 105 6.62 18.01 11.68
CA LEU A 105 6.17 18.95 10.65
C LEU A 105 4.74 18.69 10.19
N VAL A 106 4.38 17.42 9.97
CA VAL A 106 3.04 17.05 9.51
C VAL A 106 2.00 17.33 10.60
N MET A 107 2.32 17.03 11.86
CA MET A 107 1.43 17.28 12.98
C MET A 107 1.22 18.78 13.22
N GLU A 108 2.27 19.59 13.13
CA GLU A 108 2.18 21.06 13.23
C GLU A 108 1.25 21.65 12.17
N GLN A 109 1.37 21.19 10.92
CA GLN A 109 0.50 21.61 9.81
C GLN A 109 -0.97 21.20 10.00
N ASN A 110 -1.24 20.19 10.82
CA ASN A 110 -2.59 19.73 11.16
C ASN A 110 -3.09 20.28 12.52
N GLY A 111 -2.36 21.23 13.14
CA GLY A 111 -2.80 21.96 14.32
C GLY A 111 -2.65 21.20 15.65
N PHE A 112 -1.79 20.19 15.70
CA PHE A 112 -1.51 19.48 16.95
C PHE A 112 -0.73 20.37 17.92
N SER A 113 -1.04 20.31 19.20
CA SER A 113 -0.29 20.99 20.25
C SER A 113 1.07 20.34 20.47
N SER A 114 2.03 21.09 21.02
CA SER A 114 3.38 20.58 21.34
C SER A 114 3.34 19.33 22.23
N ALA A 115 2.39 19.24 23.17
CA ALA A 115 2.21 18.08 24.05
C ALA A 115 1.76 16.84 23.25
N GLN A 116 0.78 17.01 22.36
CA GLN A 116 0.30 15.94 21.47
C GLN A 116 1.42 15.46 20.52
N ILE A 117 2.17 16.40 19.93
CA ILE A 117 3.30 16.09 19.05
C ILE A 117 4.33 15.24 19.79
N LYS A 118 4.73 15.67 21.00
CA LYS A 118 5.70 14.94 21.82
C LYS A 118 5.24 13.51 22.12
N ALA A 119 4.02 13.37 22.65
CA ALA A 119 3.46 12.07 22.99
C ALA A 119 3.33 11.16 21.76
N ARG A 120 2.81 11.69 20.65
CA ARG A 120 2.61 10.92 19.44
C ARG A 120 3.93 10.50 18.78
N THR A 121 4.92 11.41 18.74
CA THR A 121 6.26 11.08 18.24
C THR A 121 6.88 9.94 19.02
N GLN A 122 6.78 9.97 20.35
CA GLN A 122 7.29 8.88 21.19
C GLN A 122 6.64 7.55 20.84
N VAL A 123 5.32 7.47 20.80
CA VAL A 123 4.59 6.24 20.43
C VAL A 123 4.99 5.72 19.05
N LEU A 124 5.05 6.59 18.04
CA LEU A 124 5.40 6.19 16.68
C LEU A 124 6.84 5.70 16.56
N THR A 125 7.76 6.30 17.31
CA THR A 125 9.17 5.91 17.25
C THR A 125 9.44 4.59 17.96
N GLU A 126 8.79 4.33 19.08
CA GLU A 126 8.81 3.02 19.76
C GLU A 126 8.20 1.94 18.85
N GLU A 127 7.04 2.19 18.29
CA GLU A 127 6.29 1.24 17.45
C GLU A 127 7.02 0.85 16.15
N LEU A 128 7.76 1.80 15.58
CA LEU A 128 8.46 1.63 14.31
C LEU A 128 9.98 1.44 14.49
N HIS A 129 10.44 1.23 15.72
CA HIS A 129 11.85 1.02 16.06
C HIS A 129 12.78 2.13 15.51
N LEU A 130 12.37 3.39 15.73
CA LEU A 130 13.07 4.59 15.24
C LEU A 130 13.79 5.38 16.33
N GLU A 131 13.80 4.94 17.61
CA GLU A 131 14.33 5.68 18.74
C GLU A 131 15.80 6.09 18.55
N LYS A 132 16.60 5.18 17.98
CA LYS A 132 18.04 5.42 17.72
C LYS A 132 18.32 6.36 16.56
N PHE A 133 17.28 6.72 15.81
CA PHE A 133 17.39 7.48 14.57
C PHE A 133 16.73 8.85 14.64
N LEU A 134 16.09 9.20 15.77
CA LEU A 134 15.28 10.42 15.92
C LEU A 134 16.00 11.69 15.48
N ASP A 135 17.26 11.82 15.88
CA ASP A 135 18.09 13.01 15.59
C ASP A 135 18.84 12.92 14.24
N LYS A 136 18.77 11.76 13.57
CA LYS A 136 19.44 11.56 12.28
C LYS A 136 18.67 12.25 11.15
N PRO A 137 19.38 12.94 10.23
CA PRO A 137 18.77 13.46 9.02
C PRO A 137 18.20 12.32 8.16
N GLY A 138 17.02 12.52 7.57
CA GLY A 138 16.37 11.52 6.71
C GLY A 138 17.24 11.05 5.52
N GLY A 139 18.19 11.87 5.10
CA GLY A 139 19.07 11.56 3.96
C GLY A 139 20.14 10.49 4.24
N VAL A 140 20.46 10.21 5.52
CA VAL A 140 21.50 9.22 5.90
C VAL A 140 20.91 7.87 6.31
N LEU A 141 19.59 7.73 6.33
CA LEU A 141 18.90 6.50 6.68
C LEU A 141 19.08 5.43 5.61
N SER A 142 19.23 4.17 6.03
CA SER A 142 19.10 3.00 5.15
C SER A 142 17.71 2.92 4.50
N GLY A 143 17.52 2.04 3.53
CA GLY A 143 16.23 1.86 2.85
C GLY A 143 15.10 1.52 3.84
N GLY A 144 15.31 0.54 4.71
CA GLY A 144 14.33 0.11 5.71
C GLY A 144 14.07 1.17 6.79
N GLU A 145 15.11 1.80 7.35
CA GLU A 145 14.96 2.90 8.33
C GLU A 145 14.16 4.06 7.72
N ARG A 146 14.46 4.42 6.48
CA ARG A 146 13.76 5.47 5.75
C ARG A 146 12.29 5.10 5.56
N ARG A 147 11.99 3.86 5.16
CA ARG A 147 10.61 3.39 4.97
C ARG A 147 9.82 3.44 6.27
N ARG A 148 10.42 3.03 7.39
CA ARG A 148 9.79 3.16 8.71
C ARG A 148 9.54 4.62 9.11
N ALA A 149 10.47 5.53 8.81
CA ALA A 149 10.28 6.97 9.07
C ALA A 149 9.15 7.57 8.20
N GLU A 150 9.01 7.14 6.96
CA GLU A 150 7.92 7.54 6.07
C GLU A 150 6.56 7.02 6.56
N ILE A 151 6.51 5.78 7.06
CA ILE A 151 5.31 5.21 7.69
C ILE A 151 4.97 6.01 8.97
N ALA A 152 5.95 6.31 9.83
CA ALA A 152 5.75 7.14 11.03
C ALA A 152 5.11 8.48 10.68
N ARG A 153 5.62 9.13 9.63
CA ARG A 153 5.07 10.39 9.14
C ARG A 153 3.65 10.25 8.61
N ALA A 154 3.34 9.19 7.88
CA ALA A 154 1.99 8.94 7.38
C ALA A 154 1.00 8.64 8.52
N LEU A 155 1.45 7.96 9.58
CA LEU A 155 0.65 7.64 10.76
C LEU A 155 0.52 8.79 11.77
N SER A 156 1.30 9.86 11.62
CA SER A 156 1.32 10.97 12.59
C SER A 156 -0.04 11.67 12.75
N THR A 157 -0.87 11.66 11.72
CA THR A 157 -2.22 12.25 11.71
C THR A 157 -3.34 11.25 12.05
N GLU A 158 -2.99 10.06 12.55
CA GLU A 158 -3.95 9.01 12.93
C GLU A 158 -4.97 8.65 11.82
N PRO A 159 -4.48 8.26 10.63
CA PRO A 159 -5.37 7.95 9.54
C PRO A 159 -6.22 6.71 9.83
N ALA A 160 -7.46 6.69 9.34
CA ALA A 160 -8.31 5.51 9.35
C ALA A 160 -7.90 4.49 8.27
N PHE A 161 -7.27 4.99 7.21
CA PHE A 161 -6.77 4.20 6.08
C PHE A 161 -5.37 4.65 5.67
N ILE A 162 -4.53 3.71 5.25
CA ILE A 162 -3.23 4.01 4.65
C ILE A 162 -3.06 3.22 3.36
N LEU A 163 -2.65 3.91 2.30
CA LEU A 163 -2.36 3.32 1.01
C LEU A 163 -0.85 3.24 0.83
N LEU A 164 -0.32 2.02 0.65
CA LEU A 164 1.10 1.71 0.55
C LEU A 164 1.45 1.34 -0.90
N ASP A 165 2.14 2.22 -1.60
CA ASP A 165 2.56 1.99 -2.99
C ASP A 165 3.99 1.42 -2.99
N GLU A 166 4.11 0.13 -3.33
CA GLU A 166 5.34 -0.66 -3.39
C GLU A 166 6.23 -0.54 -2.14
N PRO A 167 5.72 -0.85 -0.93
CA PRO A 167 6.47 -0.66 0.31
C PRO A 167 7.69 -1.57 0.46
N PHE A 168 7.75 -2.70 -0.25
CA PHE A 168 8.84 -3.70 -0.15
C PHE A 168 9.91 -3.54 -1.23
N THR A 169 9.70 -2.65 -2.20
CA THR A 169 10.62 -2.47 -3.33
C THR A 169 11.97 -1.91 -2.87
N GLY A 170 13.05 -2.62 -3.23
CA GLY A 170 14.43 -2.20 -2.90
C GLY A 170 14.83 -2.41 -1.45
N ILE A 171 14.14 -3.27 -0.71
CA ILE A 171 14.38 -3.60 0.68
C ILE A 171 14.83 -5.06 0.81
N ASP A 172 15.71 -5.34 1.76
CA ASP A 172 16.19 -6.69 2.03
C ASP A 172 15.11 -7.58 2.70
N PRO A 173 15.23 -8.93 2.58
CA PRO A 173 14.20 -9.85 3.08
C PRO A 173 13.92 -9.73 4.59
N VAL A 174 14.92 -9.48 5.42
CA VAL A 174 14.73 -9.35 6.89
C VAL A 174 13.90 -8.11 7.20
N THR A 175 14.23 -7.00 6.55
CA THR A 175 13.46 -5.75 6.69
C THR A 175 12.03 -5.88 6.13
N ILE A 176 11.81 -6.69 5.08
CA ILE A 176 10.46 -6.99 4.59
C ILE A 176 9.63 -7.68 5.69
N GLU A 177 10.16 -8.69 6.37
CA GLU A 177 9.47 -9.37 7.47
C GLU A 177 9.11 -8.40 8.62
N GLU A 178 10.03 -7.50 8.98
CA GLU A 178 9.74 -6.45 9.97
C GLU A 178 8.58 -5.54 9.52
N LEU A 179 8.60 -5.09 8.27
CA LEU A 179 7.55 -4.24 7.71
C LEU A 179 6.20 -4.96 7.62
N GLN A 180 6.20 -6.25 7.29
CA GLN A 180 5.00 -7.09 7.32
C GLN A 180 4.40 -7.15 8.73
N GLY A 181 5.24 -7.33 9.76
CA GLY A 181 4.82 -7.29 11.17
C GLY A 181 4.19 -5.95 11.54
N ILE A 182 4.79 -4.83 11.12
CA ILE A 182 4.26 -3.47 11.32
C ILE A 182 2.90 -3.32 10.63
N ILE A 183 2.77 -3.71 9.37
CA ILE A 183 1.52 -3.61 8.60
C ILE A 183 0.38 -4.39 9.29
N ARG A 184 0.64 -5.62 9.71
CA ARG A 184 -0.35 -6.44 10.43
C ARG A 184 -0.74 -5.83 11.77
N ASN A 185 0.22 -5.27 12.51
CA ASN A 185 -0.06 -4.59 13.77
C ASN A 185 -0.96 -3.35 13.55
N LEU A 186 -0.69 -2.55 12.52
CA LEU A 186 -1.52 -1.39 12.17
C LEU A 186 -2.96 -1.81 11.83
N ALA A 187 -3.13 -2.88 11.06
CA ALA A 187 -4.45 -3.41 10.71
C ALA A 187 -5.21 -3.91 11.96
N SER A 188 -4.54 -4.65 12.86
CA SER A 188 -5.15 -5.12 14.11
C SER A 188 -5.63 -3.99 15.02
N ARG A 189 -5.10 -2.78 14.85
CA ARG A 189 -5.52 -1.55 15.55
C ARG A 189 -6.62 -0.79 14.82
N GLY A 190 -7.19 -1.35 13.77
CA GLY A 190 -8.31 -0.79 13.04
C GLY A 190 -7.93 0.15 11.89
N ILE A 191 -6.68 0.17 11.45
CA ILE A 191 -6.28 0.92 10.25
C ILE A 191 -6.51 0.04 9.02
N GLY A 192 -7.33 0.47 8.06
CA GLY A 192 -7.48 -0.21 6.77
C GLY A 192 -6.26 0.04 5.88
N ILE A 193 -5.70 -1.00 5.27
CA ILE A 193 -4.47 -0.89 4.48
C ILE A 193 -4.70 -1.41 3.07
N LEU A 194 -4.47 -0.54 2.06
CA LEU A 194 -4.39 -0.95 0.67
C LEU A 194 -2.92 -0.98 0.26
N ILE A 195 -2.47 -2.13 -0.25
CA ILE A 195 -1.08 -2.34 -0.61
C ILE A 195 -0.96 -2.80 -2.07
N THR A 196 0.02 -2.26 -2.80
CA THR A 196 0.49 -2.83 -4.06
C THR A 196 1.99 -3.05 -3.98
N ASP A 197 2.49 -4.16 -4.53
CA ASP A 197 3.92 -4.44 -4.60
C ASP A 197 4.22 -5.41 -5.75
N HIS A 198 5.50 -5.47 -6.15
CA HIS A 198 6.01 -6.46 -7.09
C HIS A 198 6.37 -7.77 -6.39
N ASN A 199 6.64 -7.73 -5.09
CA ASN A 199 6.87 -8.92 -4.28
C ASN A 199 5.53 -9.56 -3.90
N VAL A 200 5.07 -10.46 -4.80
CA VAL A 200 3.77 -11.12 -4.69
C VAL A 200 3.64 -11.92 -3.42
N ASP A 201 4.66 -12.74 -3.10
CA ASP A 201 4.63 -13.62 -1.92
C ASP A 201 4.61 -12.81 -0.63
N ALA A 202 5.44 -11.78 -0.53
CA ALA A 202 5.45 -10.90 0.62
C ALA A 202 4.12 -10.17 0.81
N THR A 203 3.44 -9.82 -0.27
CA THR A 203 2.14 -9.15 -0.21
C THR A 203 1.02 -10.11 0.14
N LEU A 204 0.90 -11.23 -0.57
CA LEU A 204 -0.15 -12.22 -0.34
C LEU A 204 -0.13 -12.78 1.08
N SER A 205 1.06 -12.95 1.68
CA SER A 205 1.20 -13.49 3.04
C SER A 205 0.63 -12.60 4.15
N ILE A 206 0.38 -11.32 3.87
CA ILE A 206 -0.12 -10.36 4.86
C ILE A 206 -1.50 -9.78 4.53
N THR A 207 -2.06 -10.10 3.38
CA THR A 207 -3.35 -9.58 2.94
C THR A 207 -4.48 -10.52 3.30
N ASP A 208 -5.60 -9.94 3.74
CA ASP A 208 -6.85 -10.69 3.99
C ASP A 208 -7.57 -11.00 2.67
N ARG A 209 -7.47 -10.08 1.71
CA ARG A 209 -8.13 -10.16 0.42
C ARG A 209 -7.29 -9.44 -0.64
N ASN A 210 -7.37 -9.92 -1.88
CA ASN A 210 -6.59 -9.40 -2.99
C ASN A 210 -7.45 -9.19 -4.23
N TYR A 211 -7.17 -8.12 -4.97
CA TYR A 211 -7.65 -7.88 -6.32
C TYR A 211 -6.51 -8.08 -7.31
N ILE A 212 -6.73 -8.88 -8.35
CA ILE A 212 -5.74 -9.08 -9.41
C ILE A 212 -6.17 -8.31 -10.65
N LEU A 213 -5.35 -7.31 -10.98
CA LEU A 213 -5.56 -6.41 -12.11
C LEU A 213 -4.71 -6.88 -13.31
N VAL A 214 -5.34 -7.14 -14.44
CA VAL A 214 -4.67 -7.48 -15.72
C VAL A 214 -5.39 -6.73 -16.83
N ASP A 215 -4.63 -6.16 -17.77
CA ASP A 215 -5.18 -5.43 -18.91
C ASP A 215 -6.27 -4.41 -18.52
N ALA A 216 -5.98 -3.64 -17.45
CA ALA A 216 -6.85 -2.59 -16.91
C ALA A 216 -8.16 -3.08 -16.25
N GLN A 217 -8.35 -4.38 -16.02
CA GLN A 217 -9.55 -4.97 -15.42
C GLN A 217 -9.22 -5.90 -14.26
N ILE A 218 -10.12 -6.04 -13.30
CA ILE A 218 -10.01 -7.05 -12.24
C ILE A 218 -10.40 -8.41 -12.84
N ILE A 219 -9.46 -9.37 -12.76
CA ILE A 219 -9.69 -10.74 -13.26
C ILE A 219 -9.96 -11.75 -12.16
N ALA A 220 -9.60 -11.42 -10.91
CA ALA A 220 -9.84 -12.26 -9.73
C ALA A 220 -9.88 -11.39 -8.47
N GLU A 221 -10.63 -11.85 -7.47
CA GLU A 221 -10.71 -11.32 -6.12
C GLU A 221 -10.79 -12.48 -5.14
N GLY A 222 -10.10 -12.38 -3.99
CA GLY A 222 -10.17 -13.38 -2.93
C GLY A 222 -8.96 -13.39 -2.00
N PRO A 223 -8.95 -14.29 -1.01
CA PRO A 223 -7.80 -14.55 -0.14
C PRO A 223 -6.64 -15.18 -0.92
N GLU A 224 -5.47 -15.25 -0.26
CA GLU A 224 -4.24 -15.78 -0.87
C GLU A 224 -4.45 -17.13 -1.59
N GLN A 225 -5.16 -18.08 -0.95
CA GLN A 225 -5.35 -19.41 -1.51
C GLN A 225 -6.12 -19.37 -2.83
N ASP A 226 -7.24 -18.64 -2.89
CA ASP A 226 -8.06 -18.52 -4.09
C ASP A 226 -7.30 -17.88 -5.23
N ILE A 227 -6.46 -16.87 -4.91
CA ILE A 227 -5.61 -16.18 -5.90
C ILE A 227 -4.57 -17.14 -6.48
N ARG A 228 -3.91 -17.95 -5.65
CA ARG A 228 -2.88 -18.91 -6.08
C ARG A 228 -3.45 -20.06 -6.90
N GLU A 229 -4.67 -20.51 -6.60
CA GLU A 229 -5.36 -21.61 -7.28
C GLU A 229 -6.06 -21.17 -8.58
N ASN A 230 -6.29 -19.87 -8.76
CA ASN A 230 -7.02 -19.33 -9.92
C ASN A 230 -6.23 -19.51 -11.23
N GLU A 231 -6.79 -20.27 -12.17
CA GLU A 231 -6.15 -20.57 -13.46
C GLU A 231 -5.85 -19.32 -14.29
N ARG A 232 -6.74 -18.31 -14.28
CA ARG A 232 -6.52 -17.04 -15.01
C ARG A 232 -5.39 -16.26 -14.40
N VAL A 233 -5.29 -16.22 -13.06
CA VAL A 233 -4.21 -15.54 -12.34
C VAL A 233 -2.88 -16.22 -12.64
N ARG A 234 -2.81 -17.56 -12.60
CA ARG A 234 -1.61 -18.30 -12.99
C ARG A 234 -1.20 -18.02 -14.42
N LYS A 235 -2.14 -18.08 -15.36
CA LYS A 235 -1.86 -17.86 -16.78
C LYS A 235 -1.35 -16.46 -17.11
N PHE A 236 -1.94 -15.42 -16.51
CA PHE A 236 -1.70 -14.02 -16.93
C PHE A 236 -0.81 -13.22 -15.97
N TYR A 237 -0.52 -13.75 -14.78
CA TYR A 237 0.25 -13.00 -13.78
C TYR A 237 1.33 -13.82 -13.07
N LEU A 238 0.99 -14.94 -12.42
CA LEU A 238 1.95 -15.70 -11.62
C LEU A 238 2.87 -16.61 -12.45
N GLY A 239 2.41 -17.09 -13.60
CA GLY A 239 3.06 -18.12 -14.39
C GLY A 239 2.58 -19.53 -14.02
N GLU A 240 2.54 -20.43 -15.01
CA GLU A 240 2.03 -21.81 -14.81
C GLU A 240 2.87 -22.65 -13.84
N GLY A 241 4.17 -22.34 -13.75
CA GLY A 241 5.12 -23.01 -12.84
C GLY A 241 5.19 -22.42 -11.43
N TYR A 242 4.38 -21.39 -11.12
CA TYR A 242 4.43 -20.70 -9.84
C TYR A 242 4.03 -21.64 -8.70
N ARG A 243 4.99 -22.05 -7.87
CA ARG A 243 4.81 -22.79 -6.63
C ARG A 243 5.39 -21.98 -5.48
N ARG A 244 4.77 -22.06 -4.32
CA ARG A 244 5.28 -21.44 -3.08
C ARG A 244 6.72 -21.90 -2.84
N GLU A 245 7.70 -21.00 -2.79
CA GLU A 245 9.03 -21.31 -2.28
C GLU A 245 8.88 -21.64 -0.80
N GLY A 246 8.83 -22.91 -0.46
CA GLY A 246 8.67 -23.36 0.94
C GLY A 246 8.09 -24.77 1.09
N LEU A 247 7.54 -25.37 0.05
CA LEU A 247 7.11 -26.80 0.06
C LEU A 247 8.19 -27.71 -0.55
N ARG A 248 9.47 -27.44 -0.32
CA ARG A 248 10.54 -28.43 -0.51
C ARG A 248 10.75 -29.17 0.80
N GLY A 249 9.95 -30.21 1.02
CA GLY A 249 10.07 -31.04 2.21
C GLY A 249 9.32 -32.34 2.14
N GLU A 250 9.27 -33.00 0.96
CA GLU A 250 9.05 -34.44 0.88
C GLU A 250 9.89 -34.98 -0.26
N VAL A 251 11.09 -35.42 0.09
CA VAL A 251 11.89 -36.32 -0.74
C VAL A 251 11.14 -37.65 -0.73
N PRO A 252 10.72 -38.21 -1.87
CA PRO A 252 10.22 -39.56 -1.90
C PRO A 252 11.37 -40.49 -1.47
N SER A 253 11.15 -41.24 -0.40
CA SER A 253 12.03 -42.31 0.02
C SER A 253 12.17 -43.28 -1.15
N SER A 254 13.33 -43.36 -1.76
CA SER A 254 13.68 -44.47 -2.66
C SER A 254 13.60 -45.76 -1.88
N ALA A 255 12.62 -46.58 -2.21
CA ALA A 255 12.60 -47.97 -1.81
C ALA A 255 13.88 -48.64 -2.33
N SER A 256 14.61 -49.19 -1.41
CA SER A 256 15.69 -50.13 -1.65
C SER A 256 15.07 -51.51 -2.00
N ASP A 257 15.50 -52.07 -3.09
CA ASP A 257 15.69 -53.51 -3.28
C ASP A 257 17.15 -53.77 -3.62
#